data_29e33304acd253bcf194db97f19c1632
#
_entry.id   29e33304acd253bcf194db97f19c1632
#
_cell.length_a   1.000
_cell.length_b   1.000
_cell.length_c   1.000
_cell.angle_alpha   90.00
_cell.angle_beta   90.00
_cell.angle_gamma   90.00
#
_symmetry.space_group_name_H-M   'P 1'
#
loop_
_entity.id
_entity.type
_entity.pdbx_description
1 polymer ?
#
loop_
_entity_poly.entity_id
_entity_poly.type
_entity_poly.pdbx_seq_one_letter_code
_entity_poly.pdbx_strand_id
1 'polypeptide(L)'
;MAERVHSTCPHDCPSTCALEVERIDAHTIGRVYGAKGNSYTAGVICAKVAQYAERVHHPDRLRTPLKRVGDKGRGADAFVPISWDEALDEVADPLQRLSLIHI
;
A
#
# COMPACT_ATOMS: atom_id res chain seq x y z
N MET A 1 -12.05 23.33 -2.26
CA MET A 1 -11.34 23.25 -0.95
C MET A 1 -11.14 21.78 -0.65
N ALA A 2 -9.94 21.36 -0.24
CA ALA A 2 -9.69 19.99 0.14
C ALA A 2 -10.57 19.63 1.36
N GLU A 3 -11.27 18.50 1.28
CA GLU A 3 -12.08 17.97 2.37
C GLU A 3 -11.21 17.06 3.26
N ARG A 4 -11.39 17.11 4.58
CA ARG A 4 -10.78 16.15 5.49
C ARG A 4 -11.71 14.98 5.74
N VAL A 5 -11.24 13.78 5.46
CA VAL A 5 -11.96 12.53 5.68
C VAL A 5 -11.28 11.69 6.74
N HIS A 6 -12.08 11.03 7.57
CA HIS A 6 -11.55 10.15 8.63
C HIS A 6 -11.05 8.83 8.04
N SER A 7 -9.96 8.34 8.60
CA SER A 7 -9.35 7.06 8.26
C SER A 7 -8.63 6.47 9.48
N THR A 8 -8.09 5.29 9.32
CA THR A 8 -7.28 4.61 10.34
C THR A 8 -5.94 4.22 9.74
N CYS A 9 -4.90 4.27 10.56
CA CYS A 9 -3.56 3.87 10.16
C CYS A 9 -3.53 2.39 9.76
N PRO A 10 -3.03 2.03 8.56
CA PRO A 10 -2.99 0.66 8.06
C PRO A 10 -1.72 -0.12 8.49
N HIS A 11 -0.87 0.47 9.32
CA HIS A 11 0.32 -0.23 9.80
C HIS A 11 -0.02 -1.34 10.79
N ASP A 12 0.79 -2.37 10.77
CA ASP A 12 0.85 -3.41 11.80
C ASP A 12 1.50 -2.84 13.07
N CYS A 13 0.70 -2.09 13.81
CA CYS A 13 1.13 -1.35 14.99
C CYS A 13 -0.04 -1.28 15.99
N PRO A 14 0.20 -1.58 17.29
CA PRO A 14 -0.84 -1.58 18.30
C PRO A 14 -1.48 -0.20 18.56
N SER A 15 -0.84 0.88 18.14
CA SER A 15 -1.38 2.24 18.31
C SER A 15 -2.62 2.54 17.47
N THR A 16 -2.81 1.86 16.33
CA THR A 16 -3.99 1.98 15.44
C THR A 16 -4.47 3.43 15.28
N CYS A 17 -3.56 4.36 15.00
CA CYS A 17 -3.84 5.80 15.04
C CYS A 17 -5.01 6.20 14.15
N ALA A 18 -5.94 6.98 14.72
CA ALA A 18 -6.99 7.62 13.95
C ALA A 18 -6.42 8.77 13.13
N LEU A 19 -6.81 8.84 11.86
CA LEU A 19 -6.28 9.77 10.88
C LEU A 19 -7.36 10.71 10.35
N GLU A 20 -6.92 11.88 9.93
CA GLU A 20 -7.65 12.79 9.04
C GLU A 20 -6.81 12.99 7.77
N VAL A 21 -7.37 12.65 6.63
CA VAL A 21 -6.69 12.70 5.33
C VAL A 21 -7.32 13.80 4.49
N GLU A 22 -6.51 14.68 3.92
CA GLU A 22 -6.98 15.64 2.93
C GLU A 22 -7.33 14.89 1.63
N ARG A 23 -8.61 14.95 1.24
CA ARG A 23 -9.07 14.52 -0.07
C ARG A 23 -9.11 15.72 -1.00
N ILE A 24 -8.23 15.76 -1.98
CA ILE A 24 -8.17 16.83 -2.99
C ILE A 24 -9.23 16.58 -4.07
N ASP A 25 -9.30 15.33 -4.54
CA ASP A 25 -10.30 14.85 -5.51
C ASP A 25 -10.56 13.33 -5.34
N ALA A 26 -11.20 12.70 -6.31
CA ALA A 26 -11.54 11.27 -6.26
C ALA A 26 -10.32 10.33 -6.28
N HIS A 27 -9.17 10.82 -6.72
CA HIS A 27 -7.96 10.00 -6.94
C HIS A 27 -6.71 10.55 -6.23
N THR A 28 -6.84 11.73 -5.61
CA THR A 28 -5.69 12.44 -5.05
C THR A 28 -5.91 12.76 -3.58
N ILE A 29 -5.00 12.29 -2.75
CA ILE A 29 -4.91 12.68 -1.35
C ILE A 29 -3.80 13.70 -1.14
N GLY A 30 -4.04 14.64 -0.24
CA GLY A 30 -3.06 15.58 0.24
C GLY A 30 -2.41 15.11 1.54
N ARG A 31 -2.26 16.01 2.49
CA ARG A 31 -1.59 15.74 3.76
C ARG A 31 -2.39 14.78 4.65
N VAL A 32 -1.67 13.94 5.40
CA VAL A 32 -2.22 13.08 6.43
C VAL A 32 -1.93 13.67 7.81
N TYR A 33 -2.97 13.74 8.65
CA TYR A 33 -2.91 14.25 10.01
C TYR A 33 -3.42 13.19 10.98
N GLY A 34 -3.04 13.32 12.25
CA GLY A 34 -3.72 12.58 13.32
C GLY A 34 -5.05 13.25 13.67
N ALA A 35 -6.08 12.44 13.88
CA ALA A 35 -7.40 12.91 14.29
C ALA A 35 -7.38 13.39 15.74
N LYS A 36 -7.46 14.70 15.95
CA LYS A 36 -7.42 15.31 17.29
C LYS A 36 -8.62 14.94 18.15
N GLY A 37 -9.75 14.62 17.52
CA GLY A 37 -10.96 14.19 18.23
C GLY A 37 -10.91 12.77 18.79
N ASN A 38 -9.90 11.97 18.43
CA ASN A 38 -9.69 10.65 19.01
C ASN A 38 -9.03 10.74 20.38
N SER A 39 -9.69 10.24 21.43
CA SER A 39 -9.21 10.36 22.82
C SER A 39 -7.98 9.50 23.12
N TYR A 40 -7.74 8.44 22.33
CA TYR A 40 -6.61 7.53 22.55
C TYR A 40 -5.30 8.08 21.96
N THR A 41 -5.31 8.48 20.69
CA THR A 41 -4.09 8.98 20.02
C THR A 41 -3.98 10.49 20.01
N ALA A 42 -5.06 11.21 20.29
CA ALA A 42 -5.12 12.66 20.48
C ALA A 42 -4.42 13.48 19.37
N GLY A 43 -4.52 13.02 18.13
CA GLY A 43 -3.89 13.67 16.97
C GLY A 43 -2.41 13.32 16.76
N VAL A 44 -1.83 12.43 17.55
CA VAL A 44 -0.44 11.98 17.36
C VAL A 44 -0.38 10.93 16.26
N ILE A 45 0.56 11.12 15.34
CA ILE A 45 0.93 10.14 14.29
C ILE A 45 2.45 10.08 14.14
N CYS A 46 2.97 8.96 13.67
CA CYS A 46 4.39 8.84 13.39
C CYS A 46 4.77 9.45 12.03
N ALA A 47 6.05 9.76 11.84
CA ALA A 47 6.58 10.34 10.61
C ALA A 47 6.31 9.48 9.36
N LYS A 48 6.28 8.15 9.50
CA LYS A 48 5.99 7.24 8.38
C LYS A 48 4.60 7.51 7.79
N VAL A 49 3.59 7.61 8.65
CA VAL A 49 2.19 7.82 8.24
C VAL A 49 1.98 9.24 7.73
N ALA A 50 2.64 10.23 8.33
CA ALA A 50 2.56 11.62 7.88
C ALA A 50 2.99 11.79 6.41
N GLN A 51 3.87 10.92 5.90
CA GLN A 51 4.38 10.96 4.51
C GLN A 51 3.64 10.02 3.55
N TYR A 52 2.50 9.46 3.93
CA TYR A 52 1.78 8.51 3.09
C TYR A 52 1.31 9.08 1.75
N ALA A 53 0.97 10.35 1.67
CA ALA A 53 0.59 10.98 0.42
C ALA A 53 1.74 10.93 -0.60
N GLU A 54 2.97 11.21 -0.17
CA GLU A 54 4.17 11.12 -1.02
C GLU A 54 4.36 9.69 -1.55
N ARG A 55 4.19 8.69 -0.70
CA ARG A 55 4.28 7.29 -1.10
C ARG A 55 3.16 6.87 -2.06
N VAL A 56 1.93 7.31 -1.81
CA VAL A 56 0.76 6.97 -2.65
C VAL A 56 0.91 7.55 -4.05
N HIS A 57 1.41 8.78 -4.14
CA HIS A 57 1.54 9.52 -5.41
C HIS A 57 2.96 9.51 -5.99
N HIS A 58 3.86 8.68 -5.43
CA HIS A 58 5.23 8.61 -5.93
C HIS A 58 5.26 8.18 -7.41
N PRO A 59 6.05 8.84 -8.28
CA PRO A 59 6.11 8.53 -9.71
C PRO A 59 6.57 7.09 -9.98
N ASP A 60 7.47 6.54 -9.15
CA ASP A 60 7.99 5.18 -9.30
C ASP A 60 7.11 4.12 -8.60
N ARG A 61 5.93 4.50 -8.13
CA ARG A 61 5.01 3.55 -7.51
C ARG A 61 4.57 2.50 -8.52
N LEU A 62 4.73 1.22 -8.17
CA LEU A 62 4.21 0.11 -8.97
C LEU A 62 2.67 0.17 -9.01
N ARG A 63 2.11 0.14 -10.22
CA ARG A 63 0.65 0.19 -10.47
C ARG A 63 0.09 -1.11 -11.02
N THR A 64 0.96 -1.98 -11.47
CA THR A 64 0.62 -3.30 -12.04
C THR A 64 1.49 -4.36 -11.40
N PRO A 65 1.07 -5.63 -11.39
CA PRO A 65 1.96 -6.72 -11.04
C PRO A 65 3.17 -6.77 -11.95
N LEU A 66 4.30 -7.16 -11.39
CA LEU A 66 5.56 -7.31 -12.13
C LEU A 66 6.05 -8.75 -12.00
N LYS A 67 6.32 -9.38 -13.15
CA LYS A 67 6.94 -10.70 -13.21
C LYS A 67 8.43 -10.58 -13.47
N ARG A 68 9.24 -11.28 -12.69
CA ARG A 68 10.67 -11.33 -12.92
C ARG A 68 10.99 -12.28 -14.08
N VAL A 69 11.62 -11.77 -15.11
CA VAL A 69 12.06 -12.53 -16.30
C VAL A 69 13.58 -12.59 -16.46
N GLY A 70 14.30 -11.81 -15.68
CA GLY A 70 15.76 -11.78 -15.69
C GLY A 70 16.39 -12.36 -14.42
N ASP A 71 17.73 -12.39 -14.39
CA ASP A 71 18.50 -12.89 -13.26
C ASP A 71 18.30 -12.05 -11.99
N LYS A 72 18.48 -12.69 -10.84
CA LYS A 72 18.47 -12.00 -9.54
C LYS A 72 19.59 -10.95 -9.49
N GLY A 73 19.29 -9.78 -8.94
CA GLY A 73 20.24 -8.71 -8.75
C GLY A 73 20.35 -7.71 -9.91
N ARG A 74 19.61 -7.90 -11.01
CA ARG A 74 19.60 -6.95 -12.15
C ARG A 74 18.67 -5.73 -11.96
N GLY A 75 18.06 -5.58 -10.79
CA GLY A 75 17.20 -4.43 -10.51
C GLY A 75 15.92 -4.43 -11.34
N ALA A 76 15.43 -3.24 -11.67
CA ALA A 76 14.17 -3.03 -12.37
C ALA A 76 14.12 -3.67 -13.76
N ASP A 77 15.24 -3.72 -14.48
CA ASP A 77 15.32 -4.28 -15.82
C ASP A 77 15.05 -5.79 -15.90
N ALA A 78 15.02 -6.46 -14.74
CA ALA A 78 14.69 -7.87 -14.66
C ALA A 78 13.18 -8.14 -14.59
N PHE A 79 12.34 -7.11 -14.59
CA PHE A 79 10.90 -7.24 -14.39
C PHE A 79 10.10 -6.71 -15.59
N VAL A 80 9.00 -7.38 -15.89
CA VAL A 80 8.04 -6.95 -16.90
C VAL A 80 6.65 -6.83 -16.28
N PRO A 81 5.82 -5.85 -16.71
CA PRO A 81 4.43 -5.78 -16.30
C PRO A 81 3.64 -6.99 -16.82
N ILE A 82 2.76 -7.53 -15.99
CA ILE A 82 1.81 -8.58 -16.34
C ILE A 82 0.39 -8.19 -15.90
N SER A 83 -0.61 -8.90 -16.39
CA SER A 83 -1.99 -8.71 -15.93
C SER A 83 -2.19 -9.25 -14.51
N TRP A 84 -3.28 -8.80 -13.84
CA TRP A 84 -3.66 -9.34 -12.55
C TRP A 84 -4.06 -10.81 -12.63
N ASP A 85 -4.74 -11.22 -13.71
CA ASP A 85 -5.15 -12.61 -13.90
C ASP A 85 -3.92 -13.51 -14.01
N GLU A 86 -2.94 -13.14 -14.86
CA GLU A 86 -1.67 -13.87 -14.98
C GLU A 86 -0.92 -13.93 -13.65
N ALA A 87 -0.87 -12.84 -12.89
CA ALA A 87 -0.19 -12.80 -11.61
C ALA A 87 -0.84 -13.72 -10.57
N LEU A 88 -2.18 -13.75 -10.55
CA LEU A 88 -2.94 -14.60 -9.64
C LEU A 88 -2.77 -16.09 -9.99
N ASP A 89 -2.80 -16.45 -11.27
CA ASP A 89 -2.57 -17.82 -11.73
C ASP A 89 -1.14 -18.28 -11.36
N GLU A 90 -0.14 -17.46 -11.61
CA GLU A 90 1.26 -17.78 -11.27
C GLU A 90 1.51 -17.97 -9.78
N VAL A 91 0.73 -17.34 -8.93
CA VAL A 91 0.81 -17.55 -7.46
C VAL A 91 -0.04 -18.74 -7.03
N ALA A 92 -1.23 -18.91 -7.59
CA ALA A 92 -2.17 -19.97 -7.19
C ALA A 92 -1.68 -21.37 -7.59
N ASP A 93 -1.17 -21.54 -8.80
CA ASP A 93 -0.74 -22.82 -9.34
C ASP A 93 0.33 -23.53 -8.48
N PRO A 94 1.44 -22.86 -8.11
CA PRO A 94 2.44 -23.46 -7.22
C PRO A 94 1.88 -23.79 -5.83
N LEU A 95 1.00 -22.94 -5.27
CA LEU A 95 0.39 -23.18 -3.97
C LEU A 95 -0.53 -24.40 -3.99
N GLN A 96 -1.34 -24.57 -5.06
CA GLN A 96 -2.17 -25.77 -5.23
C GLN A 96 -1.33 -27.04 -5.33
N ARG A 97 -0.26 -27.00 -6.12
CA ARG A 97 0.65 -28.16 -6.23
C ARG A 97 1.30 -28.53 -4.89
N LEU A 98 1.74 -27.52 -4.11
CA LEU A 98 2.32 -27.75 -2.79
C LEU A 98 1.27 -28.31 -1.81
N SER A 99 0.04 -27.80 -1.84
CA SER A 99 -1.06 -28.31 -1.02
C SER A 99 -1.34 -29.79 -1.30
N LEU A 100 -1.32 -30.21 -2.56
CA LEU A 100 -1.54 -31.60 -2.96
C LEU A 100 -0.41 -32.55 -2.58
N ILE A 101 0.79 -32.04 -2.33
CA ILE A 101 1.94 -32.85 -1.86
C ILE A 101 1.84 -33.18 -0.36
N HIS A 102 1.15 -32.33 0.41
CA HIS A 102 1.08 -32.43 1.87
C HIS A 102 -0.24 -32.98 2.42
N ILE A 103 -1.15 -33.38 1.57
CA ILE A 103 -2.44 -33.99 1.97
C ILE A 103 -2.41 -35.50 1.76
#